data_5d17509beb2dd27786117fc1340f6233
#
_entry.id   5d17509beb2dd27786117fc1340f6233
#
_cell.length_a   1.000
_cell.length_b   1.000
_cell.length_c   1.000
_cell.angle_alpha   90.00
_cell.angle_beta   90.00
_cell.angle_gamma   90.00
#
_symmetry.space_group_name_H-M   'P 1'
#
loop_
_entity.id
_entity.type
_entity.pdbx_description
1 polymer ?
#
loop_
_entity_poly.entity_id
_entity_poly.type
_entity_poly.pdbx_seq_one_letter_code
_entity_poly.pdbx_strand_id
1 'polypeptide(L)'
;MDSWQSKYNQTATSALYLHIPFCSQKCFYCDFSSWSTRQEDSRMKNYVKALKYQLDEAAQLGLLSATKTVYMGGGTPSLLGQGAVDLAHHISSITHPIEFSMEANPDSLSDELLASLSAGGVTRISLGVQSFNDKILKELGRNHNSKEALESIELVKKLGFDI
;
A
#
# COMPACT_ATOMS: atom_id res chain seq x y z
N MET A 1 -33.84 4.62 -10.51
CA MET A 1 -32.40 4.71 -10.14
C MET A 1 -32.15 6.13 -9.64
N ASP A 2 -32.72 6.43 -8.49
CA ASP A 2 -32.50 7.74 -7.85
C ASP A 2 -31.28 7.63 -6.99
N SER A 3 -30.27 8.11 -7.57
CA SER A 3 -28.91 7.82 -7.19
C SER A 3 -28.51 8.68 -6.00
N TRP A 4 -27.96 8.02 -4.99
CA TRP A 4 -27.05 8.62 -4.02
C TRP A 4 -26.04 9.59 -4.69
N GLN A 5 -25.80 9.43 -6.01
CA GLN A 5 -24.99 10.30 -6.88
C GLN A 5 -25.44 11.76 -6.92
N SER A 6 -26.74 12.06 -6.73
CA SER A 6 -27.24 13.44 -6.76
C SER A 6 -27.02 14.22 -5.46
N LYS A 7 -26.64 13.56 -4.37
CA LYS A 7 -26.46 14.17 -3.03
C LYS A 7 -25.07 14.69 -2.75
N TYR A 8 -24.07 14.27 -3.51
CA TYR A 8 -22.70 14.74 -3.34
C TYR A 8 -22.37 15.66 -4.51
N ASN A 9 -22.14 16.95 -4.25
CA ASN A 9 -21.44 17.80 -5.19
C ASN A 9 -20.15 17.05 -5.56
N GLN A 10 -20.05 16.63 -6.82
CA GLN A 10 -18.92 15.82 -7.32
C GLN A 10 -17.67 16.69 -7.40
N THR A 11 -17.11 16.99 -6.25
CA THR A 11 -15.81 17.67 -6.15
C THR A 11 -14.74 16.60 -6.31
N ALA A 12 -13.90 16.73 -7.31
CA ALA A 12 -12.76 15.86 -7.51
C ALA A 12 -11.85 15.88 -6.27
N THR A 13 -11.39 14.70 -5.85
CA THR A 13 -10.55 14.55 -4.66
C THR A 13 -9.10 14.88 -4.97
N SER A 14 -8.41 15.55 -4.03
CA SER A 14 -6.97 15.82 -4.14
C SER A 14 -6.11 14.69 -3.57
N ALA A 15 -6.69 13.80 -2.76
CA ALA A 15 -6.01 12.68 -2.13
C ALA A 15 -6.82 11.40 -2.26
N LEU A 16 -6.14 10.29 -2.50
CA LEU A 16 -6.70 8.95 -2.59
C LEU A 16 -6.06 8.04 -1.54
N TYR A 17 -6.86 7.43 -0.69
CA TYR A 17 -6.40 6.40 0.25
C TYR A 17 -6.95 5.03 -0.16
N LEU A 18 -6.06 4.05 -0.28
CA LEU A 18 -6.41 2.65 -0.46
C LEU A 18 -6.12 1.88 0.83
N HIS A 19 -7.13 1.25 1.39
CA HIS A 19 -6.96 0.39 2.56
C HIS A 19 -6.65 -1.04 2.13
N ILE A 20 -5.53 -1.59 2.60
CA ILE A 20 -5.13 -2.99 2.35
C ILE A 20 -5.18 -3.74 3.67
N PRO A 21 -6.21 -4.55 3.93
CA PRO A 21 -6.46 -5.13 5.25
C PRO A 21 -5.69 -6.44 5.52
N PHE A 22 -4.57 -6.68 4.87
CA PHE A 22 -3.83 -7.94 4.98
C PHE A 22 -2.48 -7.75 5.66
N CYS A 23 -2.15 -8.64 6.60
CA CYS A 23 -0.85 -8.74 7.26
C CYS A 23 -0.38 -10.20 7.26
N SER A 24 0.95 -10.44 7.27
CA SER A 24 1.51 -11.77 7.48
C SER A 24 1.20 -12.29 8.89
N GLN A 25 1.25 -11.37 9.87
CA GLN A 25 0.74 -11.62 11.23
C GLN A 25 0.22 -10.32 11.84
N LYS A 26 -0.62 -10.42 12.88
CA LYS A 26 -1.10 -9.26 13.63
C LYS A 26 -0.14 -8.97 14.78
N CYS A 27 0.46 -7.79 14.77
CA CYS A 27 1.35 -7.31 15.84
C CYS A 27 0.55 -7.09 17.14
N PHE A 28 1.18 -7.29 18.30
CA PHE A 28 0.49 -7.26 19.60
C PHE A 28 -0.07 -5.89 19.98
N TYR A 29 0.43 -4.82 19.40
CA TYR A 29 0.03 -3.44 19.65
C TYR A 29 -0.96 -2.86 18.61
N CYS A 30 -1.27 -3.63 17.54
CA CYS A 30 -1.92 -3.08 16.37
C CYS A 30 -3.46 -3.21 16.44
N ASP A 31 -4.15 -2.08 16.43
CA ASP A 31 -5.61 -2.00 16.38
C ASP A 31 -6.18 -1.69 14.98
N PHE A 32 -5.33 -1.64 13.96
CA PHE A 32 -5.81 -1.46 12.59
C PHE A 32 -6.75 -2.58 12.15
N SER A 33 -7.72 -2.21 11.31
CA SER A 33 -8.63 -3.16 10.68
C SER A 33 -7.87 -4.00 9.65
N SER A 34 -7.25 -5.08 10.13
CA SER A 34 -6.44 -5.99 9.32
C SER A 34 -6.61 -7.44 9.77
N TRP A 35 -6.40 -8.36 8.83
CA TRP A 35 -6.45 -9.81 9.05
C TRP A 35 -5.11 -10.45 8.78
N SER A 36 -4.71 -11.35 9.66
CA SER A 36 -3.56 -12.21 9.41
C SER A 36 -3.90 -13.18 8.27
N THR A 37 -3.04 -13.21 7.26
CA THR A 37 -3.27 -13.92 6.00
C THR A 37 -1.97 -14.49 5.47
N ARG A 38 -2.01 -15.70 4.94
CA ARG A 38 -0.85 -16.28 4.26
C ARG A 38 -0.63 -15.58 2.92
N GLN A 39 0.62 -15.49 2.50
CA GLN A 39 0.97 -15.04 1.16
C GLN A 39 0.24 -15.92 0.11
N GLU A 40 -0.22 -15.33 -0.99
CA GLU A 40 -1.00 -15.99 -2.04
C GLU A 40 -2.44 -16.41 -1.69
N ASP A 41 -3.00 -15.93 -0.59
CA ASP A 41 -4.42 -16.15 -0.29
C ASP A 41 -5.31 -15.60 -1.43
N SER A 42 -6.24 -16.44 -1.90
CA SER A 42 -7.15 -16.06 -2.99
C SER A 42 -7.99 -14.82 -2.70
N ARG A 43 -8.23 -14.51 -1.41
CA ARG A 43 -8.92 -13.28 -0.99
C ARG A 43 -8.17 -12.03 -1.40
N MET A 44 -6.82 -12.04 -1.39
CA MET A 44 -6.01 -10.90 -1.84
C MET A 44 -6.26 -10.61 -3.33
N LYS A 45 -6.27 -11.63 -4.17
CA LYS A 45 -6.54 -11.48 -5.62
C LYS A 45 -7.94 -10.91 -5.88
N ASN A 46 -8.94 -11.42 -5.17
CA ASN A 46 -10.31 -10.92 -5.29
C ASN A 46 -10.43 -9.48 -4.79
N TYR A 47 -9.72 -9.13 -3.71
CA TYR A 47 -9.68 -7.79 -3.15
C TYR A 47 -9.04 -6.79 -4.11
N VAL A 48 -7.90 -7.13 -4.69
CA VAL A 48 -7.23 -6.31 -5.73
C VAL A 48 -8.18 -6.07 -6.92
N LYS A 49 -8.88 -7.11 -7.38
CA LYS A 49 -9.87 -6.99 -8.46
C LYS A 49 -11.03 -6.04 -8.07
N ALA A 50 -11.54 -6.15 -6.85
CA ALA A 50 -12.61 -5.28 -6.37
C ALA A 50 -12.16 -3.82 -6.25
N LEU A 51 -10.93 -3.58 -5.75
CA LEU A 51 -10.37 -2.22 -5.69
C LEU A 51 -10.19 -1.61 -7.08
N LYS A 52 -9.70 -2.37 -8.06
CA LYS A 52 -9.59 -1.87 -9.44
C LYS A 52 -10.94 -1.48 -10.01
N TYR A 53 -11.96 -2.28 -9.77
CA TYR A 53 -13.33 -1.94 -10.19
C TYR A 53 -13.83 -0.64 -9.54
N GLN A 54 -13.62 -0.46 -8.21
CA GLN A 54 -14.00 0.78 -7.51
C GLN A 54 -13.24 2.01 -8.03
N LEU A 55 -11.95 1.83 -8.36
CA LEU A 55 -11.14 2.90 -8.94
C LEU A 55 -11.64 3.30 -10.33
N ASP A 56 -12.02 2.33 -11.17
CA ASP A 56 -12.60 2.60 -12.48
C ASP A 56 -13.93 3.36 -12.37
N GLU A 57 -14.81 2.97 -11.45
CA GLU A 57 -16.06 3.70 -11.20
C GLU A 57 -15.80 5.13 -10.72
N ALA A 58 -14.85 5.31 -9.77
CA ALA A 58 -14.50 6.63 -9.27
C ALA A 58 -13.90 7.53 -10.38
N ALA A 59 -13.08 6.95 -11.26
CA ALA A 59 -12.51 7.66 -12.40
C ALA A 59 -13.59 8.07 -13.42
N GLN A 60 -14.52 7.17 -13.76
CA GLN A 60 -15.65 7.45 -14.66
C GLN A 60 -16.55 8.56 -14.12
N LEU A 61 -16.69 8.65 -12.80
CA LEU A 61 -17.44 9.74 -12.14
C LEU A 61 -16.64 11.05 -12.02
N GLY A 62 -15.39 11.09 -12.50
CA GLY A 62 -14.54 12.27 -12.45
C GLY A 62 -13.96 12.57 -11.05
N LEU A 63 -14.19 11.69 -10.07
CA LEU A 63 -13.76 11.92 -8.68
C LEU A 63 -12.24 11.96 -8.52
N LEU A 64 -11.50 11.28 -9.38
CA LEU A 64 -10.05 11.16 -9.32
C LEU A 64 -9.29 12.18 -10.17
N SER A 65 -9.99 13.07 -10.89
CA SER A 65 -9.39 14.00 -11.86
C SER A 65 -8.46 15.05 -11.25
N ALA A 66 -8.55 15.33 -9.95
CA ALA A 66 -7.70 16.28 -9.24
C ALA A 66 -6.75 15.60 -8.23
N THR A 67 -6.61 14.26 -8.27
CA THR A 67 -5.78 13.51 -7.35
C THR A 67 -4.31 13.89 -7.48
N LYS A 68 -3.73 14.42 -6.39
CA LYS A 68 -2.32 14.82 -6.29
C LYS A 68 -1.49 13.85 -5.45
N THR A 69 -2.12 13.22 -4.47
CA THR A 69 -1.45 12.26 -3.57
C THR A 69 -2.23 10.96 -3.50
N VAL A 70 -1.50 9.86 -3.48
CA VAL A 70 -2.04 8.52 -3.26
C VAL A 70 -1.34 7.89 -2.07
N TYR A 71 -2.10 7.26 -1.19
CA TYR A 71 -1.58 6.52 -0.06
C TYR A 71 -2.20 5.12 -0.01
N MET A 72 -1.38 4.09 -0.15
CA MET A 72 -1.75 2.70 0.01
C MET A 72 -1.26 2.22 1.38
N GLY A 73 -2.19 1.99 2.30
CA GLY A 73 -1.89 1.69 3.70
C GLY A 73 -2.86 0.73 4.35
N GLY A 74 -2.74 0.55 5.67
CA GLY A 74 -3.65 -0.24 6.50
C GLY A 74 -2.99 -1.40 7.22
N GLY A 75 -2.99 -2.59 6.65
CA GLY A 75 -2.24 -3.74 7.14
C GLY A 75 -0.80 -3.71 6.62
N THR A 76 -0.52 -4.42 5.57
CA THR A 76 0.80 -4.47 4.91
C THR A 76 0.61 -4.54 3.39
N PRO A 77 0.49 -3.41 2.70
CA PRO A 77 0.28 -3.38 1.26
C PRO A 77 1.31 -4.17 0.45
N SER A 78 2.59 -4.13 0.86
CA SER A 78 3.67 -4.88 0.23
C SER A 78 3.46 -6.42 0.24
N LEU A 79 2.65 -6.93 1.17
CA LEU A 79 2.28 -8.35 1.22
C LEU A 79 1.49 -8.81 -0.01
N LEU A 80 0.83 -7.90 -0.72
CA LEU A 80 0.13 -8.22 -1.97
C LEU A 80 1.08 -8.63 -3.11
N GLY A 81 2.39 -8.34 -3.00
CA GLY A 81 3.37 -8.66 -4.05
C GLY A 81 2.95 -8.11 -5.41
N GLN A 82 2.78 -8.99 -6.41
CA GLN A 82 2.32 -8.59 -7.76
C GLN A 82 0.99 -7.82 -7.73
N GLY A 83 0.09 -8.12 -6.78
CA GLY A 83 -1.17 -7.38 -6.65
C GLY A 83 -0.98 -5.91 -6.28
N ALA A 84 0.06 -5.56 -5.49
CA ALA A 84 0.41 -4.16 -5.21
C ALA A 84 0.95 -3.47 -6.47
N VAL A 85 1.77 -4.15 -7.24
CA VAL A 85 2.30 -3.68 -8.55
C VAL A 85 1.16 -3.41 -9.52
N ASP A 86 0.21 -4.36 -9.64
CA ASP A 86 -0.95 -4.23 -10.52
C ASP A 86 -1.84 -3.04 -10.12
N LEU A 87 -2.02 -2.79 -8.82
CA LEU A 87 -2.75 -1.61 -8.32
C LEU A 87 -1.98 -0.33 -8.62
N ALA A 88 -0.65 -0.30 -8.41
CA ALA A 88 0.17 0.87 -8.66
C ALA A 88 0.10 1.31 -10.12
N HIS A 89 0.30 0.39 -11.07
CA HIS A 89 0.14 0.67 -12.49
C HIS A 89 -1.27 1.13 -12.85
N HIS A 90 -2.29 0.48 -12.28
CA HIS A 90 -3.69 0.85 -12.56
C HIS A 90 -3.99 2.26 -12.09
N ILE A 91 -3.60 2.62 -10.85
CA ILE A 91 -3.78 3.95 -10.27
C ILE A 91 -3.05 5.00 -11.13
N SER A 92 -1.80 4.76 -11.48
CA SER A 92 -1.01 5.68 -12.29
C SER A 92 -1.55 5.85 -13.72
N SER A 93 -2.32 4.88 -14.23
CA SER A 93 -2.99 5.00 -15.54
C SER A 93 -4.24 5.89 -15.52
N ILE A 94 -4.88 6.05 -14.36
CA ILE A 94 -6.13 6.84 -14.20
C ILE A 94 -5.93 8.11 -13.39
N THR A 95 -4.77 8.29 -12.76
CA THR A 95 -4.36 9.49 -12.01
C THR A 95 -2.92 9.84 -12.36
N HIS A 96 -2.48 11.07 -12.02
CA HIS A 96 -1.08 11.46 -12.16
C HIS A 96 -0.60 12.11 -10.86
N PRO A 97 -0.46 11.33 -9.78
CA PRO A 97 -0.12 11.86 -8.48
C PRO A 97 1.33 12.39 -8.48
N ILE A 98 1.56 13.46 -7.72
CA ILE A 98 2.92 13.98 -7.46
C ILE A 98 3.61 13.20 -6.33
N GLU A 99 2.84 12.52 -5.48
CA GLU A 99 3.32 11.58 -4.47
C GLU A 99 2.44 10.34 -4.46
N PHE A 100 3.05 9.17 -4.58
CA PHE A 100 2.40 7.89 -4.36
C PHE A 100 3.15 7.14 -3.26
N SER A 101 2.59 7.17 -2.05
CA SER A 101 3.14 6.52 -0.87
C SER A 101 2.55 5.12 -0.68
N MET A 102 3.37 4.17 -0.26
CA MET A 102 2.94 2.82 0.10
C MET A 102 3.59 2.37 1.41
N GLU A 103 2.79 1.78 2.30
CA GLU A 103 3.29 1.11 3.51
C GLU A 103 3.89 -0.26 3.18
N ALA A 104 5.00 -0.57 3.85
CA ALA A 104 5.68 -1.85 3.73
C ALA A 104 6.31 -2.27 5.07
N ASN A 105 6.50 -3.58 5.22
CA ASN A 105 7.33 -4.12 6.28
C ASN A 105 8.68 -4.60 5.72
N PRO A 106 9.76 -4.57 6.52
CA PRO A 106 11.07 -5.07 6.09
C PRO A 106 11.06 -6.49 5.52
N ASP A 107 10.29 -7.40 6.14
CA ASP A 107 10.14 -8.80 5.74
C ASP A 107 9.31 -9.04 4.47
N SER A 108 8.77 -7.99 3.85
CA SER A 108 7.92 -8.08 2.66
C SER A 108 8.48 -7.37 1.42
N LEU A 109 9.72 -6.92 1.46
CA LEU A 109 10.38 -6.22 0.35
C LEU A 109 11.42 -7.08 -0.35
N SER A 110 11.56 -6.88 -1.66
CA SER A 110 12.65 -7.37 -2.49
C SER A 110 13.04 -6.34 -3.54
N ASP A 111 14.23 -6.49 -4.14
CA ASP A 111 14.71 -5.63 -5.23
C ASP A 111 13.71 -5.63 -6.39
N GLU A 112 13.19 -6.80 -6.77
CA GLU A 112 12.24 -6.96 -7.89
C GLU A 112 10.90 -6.30 -7.60
N LEU A 113 10.38 -6.45 -6.36
CA LEU A 113 9.12 -5.83 -5.97
C LEU A 113 9.24 -4.31 -5.99
N LEU A 114 10.30 -3.76 -5.38
CA LEU A 114 10.51 -2.32 -5.34
C LEU A 114 10.73 -1.73 -6.74
N ALA A 115 11.55 -2.37 -7.60
CA ALA A 115 11.74 -1.94 -8.97
C ALA A 115 10.40 -1.89 -9.75
N SER A 116 9.56 -2.92 -9.56
CA SER A 116 8.24 -2.98 -10.20
C SER A 116 7.27 -1.92 -9.66
N LEU A 117 7.30 -1.63 -8.35
CA LEU A 117 6.51 -0.58 -7.73
C LEU A 117 6.93 0.82 -8.20
N SER A 118 8.24 1.07 -8.33
CA SER A 118 8.77 2.30 -8.91
C SER A 118 8.29 2.50 -10.35
N ALA A 119 8.38 1.46 -11.17
CA ALA A 119 7.84 1.49 -12.54
C ALA A 119 6.31 1.71 -12.56
N GLY A 120 5.60 1.25 -11.51
CA GLY A 120 4.17 1.48 -11.30
C GLY A 120 3.82 2.89 -10.80
N GLY A 121 4.83 3.75 -10.54
CA GLY A 121 4.63 5.14 -10.11
C GLY A 121 4.65 5.37 -8.59
N VAL A 122 4.97 4.36 -7.78
CA VAL A 122 5.21 4.56 -6.34
C VAL A 122 6.48 5.37 -6.15
N THR A 123 6.40 6.46 -5.38
CA THR A 123 7.52 7.40 -5.16
C THR A 123 8.07 7.33 -3.73
N ARG A 124 7.27 6.86 -2.77
CA ARG A 124 7.64 6.83 -1.36
C ARG A 124 7.24 5.51 -0.69
N ILE A 125 8.12 4.97 0.14
CA ILE A 125 7.84 3.80 0.98
C ILE A 125 7.80 4.22 2.46
N SER A 126 6.66 3.99 3.11
CA SER A 126 6.53 4.12 4.56
C SER A 126 6.90 2.77 5.21
N LEU A 127 8.11 2.67 5.73
CA LEU A 127 8.66 1.40 6.20
C LEU A 127 8.40 1.17 7.69
N GLY A 128 7.69 0.10 8.01
CA GLY A 128 7.32 -0.29 9.37
C GLY A 128 8.48 -0.93 10.16
N VAL A 129 9.52 -0.17 10.47
CA VAL A 129 10.70 -0.64 11.24
C VAL A 129 10.38 -0.85 12.72
N GLN A 130 9.69 0.08 13.34
CA GLN A 130 9.27 0.15 14.76
C GLN A 130 10.42 0.30 15.77
N SER A 131 11.50 -0.48 15.65
CA SER A 131 12.67 -0.43 16.54
C SER A 131 13.91 -1.00 15.86
N PHE A 132 15.10 -0.59 16.32
CA PHE A 132 16.39 -1.22 15.99
C PHE A 132 16.92 -2.09 17.14
N ASN A 133 16.06 -2.50 18.07
CA ASN A 133 16.37 -3.40 19.16
C ASN A 133 15.58 -4.70 18.99
N ASP A 134 16.28 -5.81 18.78
CA ASP A 134 15.66 -7.12 18.48
C ASP A 134 14.78 -7.62 19.62
N LYS A 135 15.10 -7.30 20.89
CA LYS A 135 14.27 -7.67 22.03
C LYS A 135 12.93 -6.94 21.98
N ILE A 136 12.96 -5.63 21.67
CA ILE A 136 11.73 -4.82 21.51
C ILE A 136 10.92 -5.31 20.31
N LEU A 137 11.56 -5.58 19.16
CA LEU A 137 10.89 -6.12 17.98
C LEU A 137 10.15 -7.42 18.30
N LYS A 138 10.78 -8.32 19.04
CA LYS A 138 10.15 -9.56 19.46
C LYS A 138 8.97 -9.34 20.42
N GLU A 139 9.10 -8.41 21.38
CA GLU A 139 8.02 -8.03 22.29
C GLU A 139 6.82 -7.39 21.55
N LEU A 140 7.07 -6.66 20.47
CA LEU A 140 6.03 -6.10 19.59
C LEU A 140 5.40 -7.13 18.66
N GLY A 141 5.94 -8.35 18.58
CA GLY A 141 5.49 -9.37 17.64
C GLY A 141 5.88 -9.06 16.19
N ARG A 142 7.12 -8.56 15.96
CA ARG A 142 7.63 -8.30 14.61
C ARG A 142 8.36 -9.54 14.06
N ASN A 143 8.21 -9.77 12.75
CA ASN A 143 8.86 -10.89 12.05
C ASN A 143 10.30 -10.59 11.65
N HIS A 144 10.66 -9.30 11.52
CA HIS A 144 12.01 -8.88 11.15
C HIS A 144 12.87 -8.54 12.38
N ASN A 145 14.17 -8.55 12.21
CA ASN A 145 15.15 -8.10 13.18
C ASN A 145 15.79 -6.75 12.77
N SER A 146 16.64 -6.19 13.62
CA SER A 146 17.30 -4.89 13.39
C SER A 146 18.18 -4.86 12.15
N LYS A 147 18.85 -5.97 11.82
CA LYS A 147 19.69 -6.10 10.62
C LYS A 147 18.83 -6.04 9.36
N GLU A 148 17.75 -6.84 9.30
CA GLU A 148 16.80 -6.84 8.18
C GLU A 148 16.13 -5.47 7.99
N ALA A 149 15.85 -4.76 9.10
CA ALA A 149 15.33 -3.39 9.04
C ALA A 149 16.32 -2.43 8.38
N LEU A 150 17.62 -2.49 8.75
CA LEU A 150 18.65 -1.65 8.13
C LEU A 150 18.85 -1.99 6.65
N GLU A 151 18.94 -3.27 6.31
CA GLU A 151 19.07 -3.74 4.92
C GLU A 151 17.91 -3.26 4.06
N SER A 152 16.68 -3.28 4.59
CA SER A 152 15.50 -2.78 3.89
C SER A 152 15.52 -1.27 3.67
N ILE A 153 16.00 -0.48 4.64
CA ILE A 153 16.18 0.96 4.50
C ILE A 153 17.20 1.27 3.39
N GLU A 154 18.33 0.57 3.40
CA GLU A 154 19.38 0.75 2.38
C GLU A 154 18.86 0.39 0.99
N LEU A 155 18.09 -0.70 0.88
CA LEU A 155 17.48 -1.13 -0.36
C LEU A 155 16.49 -0.10 -0.92
N VAL A 156 15.59 0.41 -0.09
CA VAL A 156 14.61 1.44 -0.47
C VAL A 156 15.30 2.70 -0.98
N LYS A 157 16.34 3.16 -0.26
CA LYS A 157 17.14 4.33 -0.67
C LYS A 157 17.93 4.10 -1.96
N LYS A 158 18.56 2.93 -2.10
CA LYS A 158 19.33 2.54 -3.30
C LYS A 158 18.47 2.61 -4.57
N LEU A 159 17.19 2.27 -4.46
CA LEU A 159 16.24 2.29 -5.56
C LEU A 159 15.55 3.65 -5.76
N GLY A 160 15.95 4.67 -5.01
CA GLY A 160 15.55 6.07 -5.24
C GLY A 160 14.19 6.46 -4.67
N PHE A 161 13.63 5.66 -3.75
CA PHE A 161 12.41 6.05 -3.06
C PHE A 161 12.68 7.05 -1.93
N ASP A 162 11.72 7.94 -1.71
CA ASP A 162 11.58 8.62 -0.43
C ASP A 162 11.14 7.61 0.65
N ILE A 163 11.60 7.82 1.92
CA ILE A 163 11.33 6.88 3.02
C ILE A 163 10.80 7.61 4.26
#